data_bf74ea451eed2105697ebd3b2400f097
#
_entry.id   bf74ea451eed2105697ebd3b2400f097
#
_cell.length_a   1.000
_cell.length_b   1.000
_cell.length_c   1.000
_cell.angle_alpha   90.00
_cell.angle_beta   90.00
_cell.angle_gamma   90.00
#
_symmetry.space_group_name_H-M   'P 1'
#
loop_
_entity.id
_entity.type
_entity.pdbx_description
1 polymer ?
#
loop_
_entity_poly.entity_id
_entity_poly.type
_entity_poly.pdbx_seq_one_letter_code
_entity_poly.pdbx_strand_id
1 'polypeptide(L)'
;MKKTVGLSAAAALMTLVSPGVRQGAWAAGSDAPEKPNLSIGFIPLTDCASVVMASVKGFDKKYGLTITPSKEASWAAVRDKLVNGELDAAHVLYGLIYGVQLGIGGPKKDMAVLASINHNGQAISLSNQLKAKGAIDGRSLAKLVKAEPREYTFAQTFPTGTHAMWLYYWLAAYGIDPFRDVKNIVVPPPQMVANMRVGNMDGFCVGEPWGARAIRDNIGFTAVTSQEIWKDHPEKVLGTTAAFVEQYPNTARAMVAAVLDASKYIDDMKNRSEVAKVISAKSYVNTDFDSIEDRMLGQYDNGNGKKWKDPDYMKFYNNGMVGFPYLSDGMWFLTQHKRWGLLKDHPDYLAVAKKVNRIDIYKQAAAMTKTPLPKSDMRTSKLIDGVVWDGKNPKAYADGFKIKA
;
A
#
# COMPACT_ATOMS: atom_id res chain seq x y z
N MET A 1 -2.51 62.71 -24.61
CA MET A 1 -1.20 62.11 -24.40
C MET A 1 -1.07 61.64 -22.94
N LYS A 2 -1.14 60.39 -22.67
CA LYS A 2 -0.70 59.64 -21.44
C LYS A 2 -1.34 58.25 -21.44
N LYS A 3 -0.65 57.28 -21.95
CA LYS A 3 -0.84 55.85 -21.64
C LYS A 3 0.33 55.12 -22.27
N THR A 4 1.34 54.78 -21.48
CA THR A 4 2.27 53.69 -21.72
C THR A 4 3.36 53.73 -20.66
N VAL A 5 3.10 53.20 -19.45
CA VAL A 5 4.13 52.67 -18.55
C VAL A 5 3.39 51.66 -17.64
N GLY A 6 3.48 50.41 -17.95
CA GLY A 6 2.84 49.40 -17.13
C GLY A 6 3.20 47.94 -17.46
N LEU A 7 3.98 47.69 -18.51
CA LEU A 7 4.32 46.34 -18.93
C LEU A 7 5.78 45.91 -18.78
N SER A 8 6.68 46.79 -18.34
CA SER A 8 8.13 46.51 -18.33
C SER A 8 8.68 46.01 -16.98
N ALA A 9 7.95 46.18 -15.86
CA ALA A 9 8.48 45.80 -14.56
C ALA A 9 8.28 44.27 -14.24
N ALA A 10 7.23 43.66 -14.75
CA ALA A 10 6.99 42.24 -14.50
C ALA A 10 7.91 41.30 -15.33
N ALA A 11 8.31 41.73 -16.51
CA ALA A 11 9.21 40.95 -17.38
C ALA A 11 10.68 41.00 -16.93
N ALA A 12 11.11 42.07 -16.26
CA ALA A 12 12.49 42.26 -15.80
C ALA A 12 12.79 41.48 -14.51
N LEU A 13 11.77 41.16 -13.66
CA LEU A 13 11.99 40.35 -12.46
C LEU A 13 12.15 38.85 -12.77
N MET A 14 11.64 38.38 -13.90
CA MET A 14 11.77 36.95 -14.28
C MET A 14 13.19 36.56 -14.75
N THR A 15 14.06 37.49 -15.07
CA THR A 15 15.44 37.20 -15.53
C THR A 15 16.44 36.99 -14.41
N LEU A 16 16.10 37.33 -13.16
CA LEU A 16 16.98 37.22 -12.00
C LEU A 16 16.73 35.97 -11.14
N VAL A 17 15.74 35.15 -11.48
CA VAL A 17 15.42 33.92 -10.74
C VAL A 17 16.18 32.74 -11.35
N SER A 18 16.96 32.02 -10.53
CA SER A 18 17.74 30.86 -10.99
C SER A 18 16.84 29.81 -11.67
N PRO A 19 17.35 29.03 -12.65
CA PRO A 19 16.54 28.02 -13.36
C PRO A 19 15.79 27.02 -12.46
N GLY A 20 16.34 26.70 -11.28
CA GLY A 20 15.71 25.81 -10.30
C GLY A 20 14.47 26.40 -9.62
N VAL A 21 14.39 27.74 -9.51
CA VAL A 21 13.22 28.42 -8.92
C VAL A 21 12.10 28.60 -9.95
N ARG A 22 12.43 28.61 -11.25
CA ARG A 22 11.42 28.73 -12.31
C ARG A 22 10.53 27.52 -12.48
N GLN A 23 11.01 26.32 -12.11
CA GLN A 23 10.22 25.07 -12.22
C GLN A 23 9.16 24.91 -11.12
N GLY A 24 9.28 25.65 -10.02
CA GLY A 24 8.32 25.64 -8.90
C GLY A 24 7.50 26.93 -8.76
N ALA A 25 7.68 27.92 -9.63
CA ALA A 25 6.92 29.17 -9.59
C ALA A 25 5.53 28.96 -10.22
N TRP A 26 4.54 28.66 -9.39
CA TRP A 26 3.14 28.81 -9.76
C TRP A 26 2.87 30.28 -10.05
N ALA A 27 2.14 30.57 -11.13
CA ALA A 27 1.65 31.94 -11.38
C ALA A 27 0.95 32.42 -10.10
N ALA A 28 1.20 33.65 -9.69
CA ALA A 28 0.63 34.27 -8.50
C ALA A 28 -0.89 34.15 -8.50
N GLY A 29 -1.41 33.09 -7.89
CA GLY A 29 -2.82 32.68 -7.81
C GLY A 29 -2.98 31.52 -6.84
N SER A 30 -4.19 31.17 -6.53
CA SER A 30 -4.66 30.27 -5.49
C SER A 30 -4.18 28.79 -5.55
N ASP A 31 -3.33 28.39 -6.52
CA ASP A 31 -2.99 26.98 -6.78
C ASP A 31 -1.63 26.52 -6.23
N ALA A 32 -0.82 27.41 -5.66
CA ALA A 32 0.47 27.05 -5.06
C ALA A 32 0.24 26.17 -3.81
N PRO A 33 1.13 25.17 -3.57
CA PRO A 33 1.11 24.39 -2.34
C PRO A 33 1.24 25.27 -1.10
N GLU A 34 0.31 25.15 -0.16
CA GLU A 34 0.31 25.90 1.11
C GLU A 34 1.47 25.49 2.01
N LYS A 35 1.83 24.19 1.94
CA LYS A 35 2.94 23.59 2.68
C LYS A 35 3.87 22.87 1.70
N PRO A 36 4.92 23.51 1.20
CA PRO A 36 5.78 22.94 0.15
C PRO A 36 6.74 21.85 0.65
N ASN A 37 7.14 21.88 1.92
CA ASN A 37 8.06 20.89 2.50
C ASN A 37 7.28 19.82 3.25
N LEU A 38 7.41 18.56 2.80
CA LEU A 38 6.64 17.43 3.30
C LEU A 38 7.53 16.31 3.81
N SER A 39 7.16 15.75 4.96
CA SER A 39 7.68 14.49 5.46
C SER A 39 6.67 13.38 5.17
N ILE A 40 7.05 12.42 4.31
CA ILE A 40 6.20 11.28 3.96
C ILE A 40 6.81 9.99 4.50
N GLY A 41 6.10 9.37 5.46
CA GLY A 41 6.54 8.13 6.09
C GLY A 41 6.48 6.94 5.14
N PHE A 42 7.41 6.00 5.29
CA PHE A 42 7.36 4.72 4.60
C PHE A 42 8.00 3.59 5.41
N ILE A 43 7.56 2.37 5.16
CA ILE A 43 8.17 1.15 5.68
C ILE A 43 9.06 0.53 4.59
N PRO A 44 10.20 -0.12 4.95
CA PRO A 44 11.10 -0.80 4.01
C PRO A 44 10.44 -1.97 3.28
N LEU A 45 9.75 -1.65 2.19
CA LEU A 45 9.01 -2.55 1.30
C LEU A 45 9.17 -2.06 -0.13
N THR A 46 9.13 -2.94 -1.12
CA THR A 46 9.26 -2.57 -2.54
C THR A 46 8.21 -1.54 -2.96
N ASP A 47 7.01 -1.61 -2.38
CA ASP A 47 5.89 -0.72 -2.70
C ASP A 47 6.06 0.73 -2.19
N CYS A 48 7.12 1.05 -1.44
CA CYS A 48 7.48 2.45 -1.14
C CYS A 48 8.02 3.20 -2.37
N ALA A 49 8.25 2.50 -3.47
CA ALA A 49 8.91 3.04 -4.66
C ALA A 49 8.28 4.34 -5.19
N SER A 50 6.95 4.45 -5.21
CA SER A 50 6.28 5.66 -5.72
C SER A 50 6.62 6.91 -4.91
N VAL A 51 6.67 6.80 -3.57
CA VAL A 51 7.02 7.91 -2.68
C VAL A 51 8.50 8.25 -2.77
N VAL A 52 9.36 7.23 -2.79
CA VAL A 52 10.82 7.42 -2.89
C VAL A 52 11.18 8.06 -4.23
N MET A 53 10.64 7.54 -5.33
CA MET A 53 10.97 8.03 -6.67
C MET A 53 10.37 9.42 -6.95
N ALA A 54 9.24 9.79 -6.30
CA ALA A 54 8.70 11.14 -6.38
C ALA A 54 9.73 12.19 -5.93
N SER A 55 10.50 11.89 -4.87
CA SER A 55 11.59 12.73 -4.37
C SER A 55 12.86 12.58 -5.20
N VAL A 56 13.35 11.34 -5.38
CA VAL A 56 14.66 11.07 -6.00
C VAL A 56 14.74 11.54 -7.46
N LYS A 57 13.66 11.40 -8.23
CA LYS A 57 13.59 11.85 -9.64
C LYS A 57 13.09 13.28 -9.78
N GLY A 58 12.78 13.97 -8.67
CA GLY A 58 12.35 15.36 -8.69
C GLY A 58 10.93 15.58 -9.23
N PHE A 59 10.08 14.55 -9.24
CA PHE A 59 8.67 14.73 -9.61
C PHE A 59 7.94 15.67 -8.65
N ASP A 60 8.34 15.70 -7.38
CA ASP A 60 7.85 16.63 -6.38
C ASP A 60 8.12 18.09 -6.75
N LYS A 61 9.32 18.38 -7.29
CA LYS A 61 9.73 19.74 -7.70
C LYS A 61 8.86 20.30 -8.82
N LYS A 62 8.39 19.42 -9.72
CA LYS A 62 7.47 19.80 -10.79
C LYS A 62 6.19 20.44 -10.26
N TYR A 63 5.77 20.05 -9.05
CA TYR A 63 4.56 20.53 -8.40
C TYR A 63 4.83 21.46 -7.22
N GLY A 64 6.01 22.07 -7.15
CA GLY A 64 6.37 23.05 -6.11
C GLY A 64 6.60 22.44 -4.73
N LEU A 65 6.84 21.12 -4.64
CA LEU A 65 7.04 20.43 -3.38
C LEU A 65 8.51 20.05 -3.15
N THR A 66 8.84 19.80 -1.90
CA THR A 66 10.05 19.11 -1.45
C THR A 66 9.62 17.96 -0.56
N ILE A 67 9.60 16.74 -1.11
CA ILE A 67 9.25 15.53 -0.37
C ILE A 67 10.51 14.94 0.25
N THR A 68 10.48 14.74 1.58
CA THR A 68 11.48 14.00 2.33
C THR A 68 10.88 12.65 2.74
N PRO A 69 11.28 11.53 2.11
CA PRO A 69 10.86 10.21 2.55
C PRO A 69 11.43 9.90 3.94
N SER A 70 10.55 9.60 4.92
CA SER A 70 10.91 9.26 6.30
C SER A 70 10.77 7.76 6.52
N LYS A 71 11.89 7.07 6.76
CA LYS A 71 11.92 5.63 7.00
C LYS A 71 11.44 5.32 8.40
N GLU A 72 10.38 4.53 8.52
CA GLU A 72 9.76 4.19 9.78
C GLU A 72 10.04 2.74 10.19
N ALA A 73 10.04 2.49 11.52
CA ALA A 73 10.40 1.19 12.08
C ALA A 73 9.25 0.18 12.07
N SER A 74 8.01 0.66 12.14
CA SER A 74 6.80 -0.18 12.22
C SER A 74 5.55 0.57 11.77
N TRP A 75 4.48 -0.18 11.46
CA TRP A 75 3.18 0.41 11.13
C TRP A 75 2.53 1.14 12.31
N ALA A 76 2.83 0.73 13.56
CA ALA A 76 2.41 1.47 14.75
C ALA A 76 3.07 2.86 14.79
N ALA A 77 4.37 2.94 14.50
CA ALA A 77 5.07 4.23 14.41
C ALA A 77 4.49 5.12 13.30
N VAL A 78 4.21 4.56 12.12
CA VAL A 78 3.55 5.31 11.03
C VAL A 78 2.19 5.84 11.47
N ARG A 79 1.34 4.99 12.09
CA ARG A 79 0.05 5.41 12.63
C ARG A 79 0.17 6.56 13.60
N ASP A 80 1.03 6.41 14.61
CA ASP A 80 1.16 7.38 15.70
C ASP A 80 1.69 8.72 15.19
N LYS A 81 2.68 8.70 14.32
CA LYS A 81 3.25 9.90 13.71
C LYS A 81 2.28 10.62 12.77
N LEU A 82 1.44 9.88 12.01
CA LEU A 82 0.38 10.49 11.22
C LEU A 82 -0.69 11.15 12.12
N VAL A 83 -1.13 10.46 13.16
CA VAL A 83 -2.16 10.97 14.08
C VAL A 83 -1.68 12.21 14.82
N ASN A 84 -0.39 12.25 15.21
CA ASN A 84 0.23 13.35 15.93
C ASN A 84 0.72 14.50 15.03
N GLY A 85 0.71 14.32 13.70
CA GLY A 85 1.16 15.33 12.73
C GLY A 85 2.68 15.45 12.59
N GLU A 86 3.43 14.46 13.05
CA GLU A 86 4.89 14.35 12.82
C GLU A 86 5.21 13.94 11.38
N LEU A 87 4.28 13.22 10.72
CA LEU A 87 4.28 12.94 9.30
C LEU A 87 3.12 13.68 8.64
N ASP A 88 3.37 14.29 7.50
CA ASP A 88 2.36 14.96 6.68
C ASP A 88 1.47 13.94 5.94
N ALA A 89 2.08 12.88 5.48
CA ALA A 89 1.44 11.74 4.83
C ALA A 89 2.30 10.49 5.01
N ALA A 90 1.81 9.35 4.56
CA ALA A 90 2.59 8.13 4.51
C ALA A 90 2.17 7.20 3.36
N HIS A 91 3.13 6.43 2.87
CA HIS A 91 2.92 5.14 2.27
C HIS A 91 2.43 4.22 3.39
N VAL A 92 1.15 3.86 3.37
CA VAL A 92 0.52 3.19 4.52
C VAL A 92 -0.46 2.11 4.07
N LEU A 93 -0.67 1.10 4.95
CA LEU A 93 -1.64 0.03 4.72
C LEU A 93 -3.05 0.60 4.59
N TYR A 94 -3.78 0.20 3.55
CA TYR A 94 -5.14 0.67 3.30
C TYR A 94 -6.05 0.43 4.51
N GLY A 95 -6.09 -0.80 5.01
CA GLY A 95 -6.92 -1.16 6.15
C GLY A 95 -6.56 -0.44 7.44
N LEU A 96 -5.28 -0.04 7.65
CA LEU A 96 -4.85 0.73 8.82
C LEU A 96 -5.54 2.10 8.87
N ILE A 97 -5.63 2.80 7.74
CA ILE A 97 -6.33 4.10 7.66
C ILE A 97 -7.77 3.96 8.13
N TYR A 98 -8.47 2.93 7.68
CA TYR A 98 -9.85 2.64 8.12
C TYR A 98 -9.92 2.24 9.59
N GLY A 99 -8.92 1.52 10.08
CA GLY A 99 -8.80 1.18 11.50
C GLY A 99 -8.70 2.42 12.37
N VAL A 100 -7.87 3.40 12.02
CA VAL A 100 -7.75 4.68 12.72
C VAL A 100 -9.02 5.51 12.59
N GLN A 101 -9.63 5.55 11.40
CA GLN A 101 -10.91 6.27 11.16
C GLN A 101 -11.99 5.82 12.13
N LEU A 102 -12.04 4.54 12.46
CA LEU A 102 -13.06 3.96 13.34
C LEU A 102 -12.58 3.72 14.78
N GLY A 103 -11.32 4.00 15.10
CA GLY A 103 -10.75 3.80 16.44
C GLY A 103 -10.54 2.34 16.79
N ILE A 104 -10.26 1.48 15.81
CA ILE A 104 -10.03 0.04 16.02
C ILE A 104 -8.65 -0.16 16.66
N GLY A 105 -8.64 -0.61 17.91
CA GLY A 105 -7.40 -0.97 18.62
C GLY A 105 -6.44 0.19 18.86
N GLY A 106 -6.93 1.45 18.84
CA GLY A 106 -6.07 2.61 19.04
C GLY A 106 -6.82 3.94 18.95
N PRO A 107 -6.09 5.05 18.76
CA PRO A 107 -6.68 6.38 18.67
C PRO A 107 -7.63 6.49 17.47
N LYS A 108 -8.74 7.19 17.65
CA LYS A 108 -9.65 7.56 16.57
C LYS A 108 -9.28 8.93 16.03
N LYS A 109 -9.09 9.01 14.72
CA LYS A 109 -8.81 10.26 13.99
C LYS A 109 -9.50 10.22 12.64
N ASP A 110 -10.00 11.36 12.19
CA ASP A 110 -10.51 11.46 10.81
C ASP A 110 -9.34 11.41 9.82
N MET A 111 -9.38 10.41 8.95
CA MET A 111 -8.30 10.06 8.03
C MET A 111 -8.70 10.33 6.58
N ALA A 112 -7.72 10.40 5.71
CA ALA A 112 -7.90 10.55 4.27
C ALA A 112 -6.99 9.59 3.49
N VAL A 113 -7.55 8.91 2.51
CA VAL A 113 -6.86 8.18 1.45
C VAL A 113 -6.88 9.07 0.20
N LEU A 114 -5.70 9.50 -0.23
CA LEU A 114 -5.56 10.40 -1.37
C LEU A 114 -5.41 9.65 -2.70
N ALA A 115 -4.70 8.52 -2.67
CA ALA A 115 -4.52 7.63 -3.81
C ALA A 115 -4.16 6.22 -3.31
N SER A 116 -4.49 5.18 -4.08
CA SER A 116 -3.78 3.91 -4.00
C SER A 116 -2.41 4.07 -4.66
N ILE A 117 -1.36 3.41 -4.17
CA ILE A 117 -0.01 3.58 -4.70
C ILE A 117 0.59 2.31 -5.28
N ASN A 118 0.00 1.16 -4.99
CA ASN A 118 0.29 -0.09 -5.70
C ASN A 118 -0.88 -1.06 -5.64
N HIS A 119 -0.92 -1.94 -6.62
CA HIS A 119 -1.69 -3.17 -6.63
C HIS A 119 -0.76 -4.38 -6.57
N ASN A 120 -1.20 -5.47 -5.92
CA ASN A 120 -0.44 -6.72 -5.80
C ASN A 120 0.89 -6.56 -5.03
N GLY A 121 1.79 -7.55 -5.11
CA GLY A 121 3.15 -7.45 -4.58
C GLY A 121 3.29 -7.86 -3.12
N GLN A 122 2.41 -8.75 -2.64
CA GLN A 122 2.49 -9.39 -1.34
C GLN A 122 2.62 -10.91 -1.53
N ALA A 123 3.02 -11.61 -0.47
CA ALA A 123 3.02 -13.06 -0.47
C ALA A 123 2.74 -13.61 0.92
N ILE A 124 2.18 -14.82 0.97
CA ILE A 124 2.18 -15.66 2.16
C ILE A 124 3.30 -16.67 1.99
N SER A 125 4.28 -16.58 2.87
CA SER A 125 5.44 -17.46 2.91
C SER A 125 5.30 -18.43 4.08
N LEU A 126 5.66 -19.69 3.84
CA LEU A 126 5.72 -20.75 4.84
C LEU A 126 7.17 -21.17 5.06
N SER A 127 7.48 -21.66 6.27
CA SER A 127 8.81 -22.14 6.62
C SER A 127 9.17 -23.45 5.91
N ASN A 128 10.45 -23.69 5.68
CA ASN A 128 10.92 -24.97 5.17
C ASN A 128 10.63 -26.15 6.12
N GLN A 129 10.37 -25.89 7.42
CA GLN A 129 9.92 -26.91 8.36
C GLN A 129 8.51 -27.41 8.00
N LEU A 130 7.59 -26.50 7.61
CA LEU A 130 6.26 -26.89 7.13
C LEU A 130 6.36 -27.63 5.79
N LYS A 131 7.25 -27.19 4.90
CA LYS A 131 7.52 -27.87 3.62
C LYS A 131 7.98 -29.31 3.84
N ALA A 132 8.89 -29.55 4.78
CA ALA A 132 9.37 -30.89 5.12
C ALA A 132 8.25 -31.82 5.64
N LYS A 133 7.18 -31.24 6.19
CA LYS A 133 5.97 -31.96 6.61
C LYS A 133 4.90 -32.05 5.51
N GLY A 134 5.21 -31.62 4.29
CA GLY A 134 4.31 -31.69 3.13
C GLY A 134 3.29 -30.54 3.04
N ALA A 135 3.37 -29.51 3.88
CA ALA A 135 2.53 -28.32 3.78
C ALA A 135 3.14 -27.33 2.79
N ILE A 136 2.71 -27.40 1.52
CA ILE A 136 3.25 -26.63 0.41
C ILE A 136 2.25 -25.61 -0.16
N ASP A 137 1.00 -25.68 0.24
CA ASP A 137 -0.11 -24.80 -0.13
C ASP A 137 -1.16 -24.74 0.98
N GLY A 138 -2.22 -23.95 0.81
CA GLY A 138 -3.27 -23.81 1.83
C GLY A 138 -4.03 -25.11 2.11
N ARG A 139 -4.20 -25.99 1.11
CA ARG A 139 -4.90 -27.26 1.26
C ARG A 139 -4.10 -28.27 2.07
N SER A 140 -2.83 -28.40 1.76
CA SER A 140 -1.91 -29.29 2.50
C SER A 140 -1.62 -28.75 3.89
N LEU A 141 -1.53 -27.42 4.07
CA LEU A 141 -1.44 -26.80 5.39
C LEU A 141 -2.66 -27.13 6.26
N ALA A 142 -3.87 -26.99 5.70
CA ALA A 142 -5.11 -27.31 6.44
C ALA A 142 -5.17 -28.79 6.89
N LYS A 143 -4.67 -29.70 6.05
CA LYS A 143 -4.56 -31.14 6.43
C LYS A 143 -3.57 -31.32 7.56
N LEU A 144 -2.40 -30.67 7.50
CA LEU A 144 -1.38 -30.77 8.53
C LEU A 144 -1.85 -30.21 9.87
N VAL A 145 -2.47 -29.04 9.88
CA VAL A 145 -3.01 -28.41 11.11
C VAL A 145 -4.02 -29.29 11.81
N LYS A 146 -4.85 -30.03 11.05
CA LYS A 146 -5.81 -30.99 11.61
C LYS A 146 -5.14 -32.28 12.09
N ALA A 147 -4.12 -32.77 11.40
CA ALA A 147 -3.47 -34.06 11.69
C ALA A 147 -2.47 -33.97 12.85
N GLU A 148 -1.80 -32.83 13.00
CA GLU A 148 -0.79 -32.60 14.02
C GLU A 148 -1.19 -31.40 14.90
N PRO A 149 -2.02 -31.56 15.95
CA PRO A 149 -2.41 -30.43 16.81
C PRO A 149 -1.20 -29.89 17.58
N ARG A 150 -0.80 -28.68 17.26
CA ARG A 150 0.19 -27.87 17.98
C ARG A 150 -0.10 -26.39 17.75
N GLU A 151 0.56 -25.50 18.47
CA GLU A 151 0.49 -24.09 18.18
C GLU A 151 1.26 -23.80 16.86
N TYR A 152 0.53 -23.45 15.82
CA TYR A 152 1.07 -22.91 14.58
C TYR A 152 1.04 -21.40 14.65
N THR A 153 2.20 -20.76 14.47
CA THR A 153 2.32 -19.31 14.61
C THR A 153 2.48 -18.65 13.26
N PHE A 154 1.60 -17.70 12.94
CA PHE A 154 1.66 -16.90 11.71
C PHE A 154 1.85 -15.43 12.05
N ALA A 155 2.72 -14.75 11.30
CA ALA A 155 2.95 -13.33 11.47
C ALA A 155 2.26 -12.49 10.40
N GLN A 156 1.75 -11.37 10.80
CA GLN A 156 1.27 -10.26 9.99
C GLN A 156 1.86 -8.96 10.53
N THR A 157 1.65 -7.83 9.86
CA THR A 157 2.38 -6.61 10.17
C THR A 157 1.61 -5.60 11.00
N PHE A 158 0.28 -5.65 10.94
CA PHE A 158 -0.62 -4.77 11.70
C PHE A 158 -2.05 -5.33 11.70
N PRO A 159 -2.76 -5.40 12.84
CA PRO A 159 -4.02 -6.15 12.97
C PRO A 159 -5.14 -5.70 12.02
N THR A 160 -5.26 -4.40 11.73
CA THR A 160 -6.26 -3.86 10.77
C THR A 160 -5.72 -3.71 9.35
N GLY A 161 -4.44 -4.06 9.14
CA GLY A 161 -3.74 -3.85 7.87
C GLY A 161 -4.02 -4.89 6.82
N THR A 162 -3.59 -4.61 5.59
CA THR A 162 -3.78 -5.45 4.42
C THR A 162 -3.19 -6.86 4.60
N HIS A 163 -1.97 -6.98 5.13
CA HIS A 163 -1.32 -8.28 5.34
C HIS A 163 -2.09 -9.21 6.29
N ALA A 164 -2.71 -8.66 7.35
CA ALA A 164 -3.58 -9.42 8.23
C ALA A 164 -4.83 -9.91 7.48
N MET A 165 -5.44 -9.03 6.69
CA MET A 165 -6.65 -9.39 5.93
C MET A 165 -6.37 -10.46 4.88
N TRP A 166 -5.22 -10.40 4.17
CA TRP A 166 -4.81 -11.44 3.23
C TRP A 166 -4.54 -12.78 3.92
N LEU A 167 -3.81 -12.76 5.03
CA LEU A 167 -3.50 -13.97 5.80
C LEU A 167 -4.78 -14.65 6.32
N TYR A 168 -5.64 -13.89 6.98
CA TYR A 168 -6.88 -14.42 7.54
C TYR A 168 -7.83 -14.92 6.46
N TYR A 169 -7.95 -14.20 5.35
CA TYR A 169 -8.79 -14.61 4.23
C TYR A 169 -8.29 -15.91 3.61
N TRP A 170 -6.97 -16.02 3.36
CA TRP A 170 -6.38 -17.22 2.79
C TRP A 170 -6.52 -18.43 3.71
N LEU A 171 -6.20 -18.30 4.99
CA LEU A 171 -6.38 -19.40 5.97
C LEU A 171 -7.84 -19.89 5.97
N ALA A 172 -8.79 -18.96 6.06
CA ALA A 172 -10.21 -19.29 6.10
C ALA A 172 -10.73 -19.90 4.78
N ALA A 173 -10.20 -19.50 3.63
CA ALA A 173 -10.54 -20.10 2.33
C ALA A 173 -10.21 -21.60 2.26
N TYR A 174 -9.24 -22.06 3.07
CA TYR A 174 -8.87 -23.47 3.19
C TYR A 174 -9.42 -24.15 4.44
N GLY A 175 -10.29 -23.46 5.19
CA GLY A 175 -10.96 -24.04 6.36
C GLY A 175 -10.13 -24.00 7.65
N ILE A 176 -9.13 -23.14 7.74
CA ILE A 176 -8.35 -22.85 8.96
C ILE A 176 -8.93 -21.56 9.58
N ASP A 177 -9.40 -21.65 10.82
CA ASP A 177 -9.85 -20.47 11.55
C ASP A 177 -8.62 -19.70 12.06
N PRO A 178 -8.41 -18.43 11.60
CA PRO A 178 -7.21 -17.70 11.94
C PRO A 178 -7.10 -17.32 13.42
N PHE A 179 -8.17 -17.46 14.22
CA PHE A 179 -8.19 -17.09 15.63
C PHE A 179 -8.35 -18.29 16.58
N ARG A 180 -8.69 -19.47 16.05
CA ARG A 180 -8.88 -20.70 16.84
C ARG A 180 -7.83 -21.75 16.54
N ASP A 181 -7.48 -21.93 15.27
CA ASP A 181 -6.63 -23.02 14.82
C ASP A 181 -5.14 -22.63 14.79
N VAL A 182 -4.84 -21.33 14.78
CA VAL A 182 -3.47 -20.81 14.71
C VAL A 182 -3.31 -19.57 15.60
N LYS A 183 -2.06 -19.27 15.96
CA LYS A 183 -1.69 -18.06 16.66
C LYS A 183 -1.23 -16.99 15.68
N ASN A 184 -1.74 -15.79 15.85
CA ASN A 184 -1.31 -14.62 15.05
C ASN A 184 -0.43 -13.69 15.88
N ILE A 185 0.71 -13.29 15.31
CA ILE A 185 1.62 -12.33 15.92
C ILE A 185 1.87 -11.14 14.99
N VAL A 186 2.25 -10.01 15.57
CA VAL A 186 2.61 -8.81 14.83
C VAL A 186 4.13 -8.70 14.75
N VAL A 187 4.67 -8.65 13.54
CA VAL A 187 6.11 -8.50 13.30
C VAL A 187 6.35 -7.42 12.24
N PRO A 188 7.24 -6.46 12.49
CA PRO A 188 7.63 -5.48 11.47
C PRO A 188 8.24 -6.15 10.23
N PRO A 189 7.95 -5.66 9.00
CA PRO A 189 8.41 -6.29 7.76
C PRO A 189 9.90 -6.65 7.72
N PRO A 190 10.85 -5.79 8.10
CA PRO A 190 12.28 -6.13 8.04
C PRO A 190 12.71 -7.25 9.01
N GLN A 191 11.86 -7.60 9.98
CA GLN A 191 12.15 -8.62 10.98
C GLN A 191 11.56 -10.00 10.64
N MET A 192 10.70 -10.10 9.61
CA MET A 192 10.00 -11.34 9.26
C MET A 192 10.96 -12.51 9.01
N VAL A 193 11.95 -12.30 8.13
CA VAL A 193 12.90 -13.35 7.73
C VAL A 193 13.75 -13.82 8.92
N ALA A 194 14.23 -12.89 9.76
CA ALA A 194 15.03 -13.22 10.94
C ALA A 194 14.21 -14.04 11.96
N ASN A 195 12.95 -13.66 12.21
CA ASN A 195 12.08 -14.40 13.12
C ASN A 195 11.72 -15.81 12.60
N MET A 196 11.48 -15.95 11.29
CA MET A 196 11.25 -17.28 10.71
C MET A 196 12.51 -18.16 10.78
N ARG A 197 13.70 -17.58 10.56
CA ARG A 197 14.99 -18.29 10.64
C ARG A 197 15.22 -18.96 12.00
N VAL A 198 14.84 -18.29 13.07
CA VAL A 198 15.02 -18.82 14.46
C VAL A 198 13.82 -19.63 14.94
N GLY A 199 12.82 -19.88 14.08
CA GLY A 199 11.67 -20.72 14.40
C GLY A 199 10.57 -20.04 15.23
N ASN A 200 10.56 -18.71 15.33
CA ASN A 200 9.53 -17.98 16.08
C ASN A 200 8.16 -17.98 15.38
N MET A 201 8.10 -18.42 14.11
CA MET A 201 6.88 -18.50 13.32
C MET A 201 6.97 -19.57 12.24
N ASP A 202 5.82 -20.12 11.88
CA ASP A 202 5.64 -21.11 10.82
C ASP A 202 5.42 -20.47 9.45
N GLY A 203 4.87 -19.26 9.42
CA GLY A 203 4.62 -18.52 8.19
C GLY A 203 4.34 -17.05 8.45
N PHE A 204 4.30 -16.27 7.38
CA PHE A 204 3.96 -14.85 7.46
C PHE A 204 3.30 -14.35 6.18
N CYS A 205 2.52 -13.27 6.31
CA CYS A 205 2.08 -12.44 5.19
C CYS A 205 2.74 -11.06 5.28
N VAL A 206 3.43 -10.67 4.22
CA VAL A 206 4.12 -9.38 4.15
C VAL A 206 4.31 -8.94 2.70
N GLY A 207 4.55 -7.64 2.47
CA GLY A 207 4.95 -7.10 1.18
C GLY A 207 6.34 -7.54 0.75
N GLU A 208 6.56 -7.58 -0.57
CA GLU A 208 7.90 -7.81 -1.11
C GLU A 208 8.85 -6.67 -0.66
N PRO A 209 10.15 -6.97 -0.47
CA PRO A 209 10.87 -8.15 -0.97
C PRO A 209 11.04 -9.29 0.06
N TRP A 210 10.34 -9.28 1.17
CA TRP A 210 10.65 -10.18 2.29
C TRP A 210 10.29 -11.64 2.00
N GLY A 211 9.29 -11.90 1.13
CA GLY A 211 9.02 -13.23 0.60
C GLY A 211 10.16 -13.74 -0.28
N ALA A 212 10.63 -12.93 -1.23
CA ALA A 212 11.78 -13.26 -2.07
C ALA A 212 13.05 -13.47 -1.23
N ARG A 213 13.25 -12.65 -0.20
CA ARG A 213 14.39 -12.77 0.71
C ARG A 213 14.36 -14.08 1.51
N ALA A 214 13.21 -14.53 2.00
CA ALA A 214 13.09 -15.81 2.71
C ALA A 214 13.46 -17.00 1.82
N ILE A 215 13.10 -16.93 0.54
CA ILE A 215 13.49 -17.96 -0.47
C ILE A 215 15.00 -17.94 -0.71
N ARG A 216 15.57 -16.76 -0.95
CA ARG A 216 17.01 -16.59 -1.20
C ARG A 216 17.87 -17.06 -0.02
N ASP A 217 17.43 -16.79 1.19
CA ASP A 217 18.11 -17.23 2.41
C ASP A 217 17.83 -18.72 2.73
N ASN A 218 17.08 -19.43 1.89
CA ASN A 218 16.67 -20.83 2.07
C ASN A 218 15.98 -21.13 3.40
N ILE A 219 15.10 -20.22 3.84
CA ILE A 219 14.39 -20.32 5.13
C ILE A 219 12.93 -20.73 4.94
N GLY A 220 12.34 -20.29 3.82
CA GLY A 220 10.95 -20.52 3.51
C GLY A 220 10.69 -20.47 2.01
N PHE A 221 9.43 -20.59 1.66
CA PHE A 221 8.94 -20.58 0.29
C PHE A 221 7.61 -19.82 0.20
N THR A 222 7.26 -19.32 -0.97
CA THR A 222 5.96 -18.69 -1.23
C THR A 222 4.90 -19.77 -1.45
N ALA A 223 3.92 -19.85 -0.55
CA ALA A 223 2.77 -20.76 -0.68
C ALA A 223 1.70 -20.19 -1.62
N VAL A 224 1.53 -18.87 -1.62
CA VAL A 224 0.60 -18.13 -2.46
C VAL A 224 1.05 -16.68 -2.58
N THR A 225 0.91 -16.10 -3.77
CA THR A 225 1.03 -14.64 -3.96
C THR A 225 -0.33 -13.97 -3.68
N SER A 226 -0.31 -12.71 -3.31
CA SER A 226 -1.56 -11.99 -2.99
C SER A 226 -2.44 -11.77 -4.22
N GLN A 227 -1.86 -11.65 -5.42
CA GLN A 227 -2.63 -11.59 -6.68
C GLN A 227 -3.35 -12.90 -7.01
N GLU A 228 -2.90 -14.05 -6.48
CA GLU A 228 -3.67 -15.30 -6.54
C GLU A 228 -4.84 -15.32 -5.56
N ILE A 229 -4.77 -14.53 -4.46
CA ILE A 229 -5.88 -14.35 -3.52
C ILE A 229 -6.93 -13.40 -4.09
N TRP A 230 -6.47 -12.28 -4.63
CA TRP A 230 -7.30 -11.26 -5.27
C TRP A 230 -6.47 -10.51 -6.32
N LYS A 231 -6.74 -10.79 -7.59
CA LYS A 231 -6.07 -10.12 -8.71
C LYS A 231 -6.31 -8.61 -8.69
N ASP A 232 -5.23 -7.84 -8.86
CA ASP A 232 -5.23 -6.38 -8.82
C ASP A 232 -5.83 -5.79 -7.53
N HIS A 233 -5.60 -6.48 -6.39
CA HIS A 233 -6.04 -5.98 -5.09
C HIS A 233 -5.34 -4.67 -4.73
N PRO A 234 -6.05 -3.76 -4.01
CA PRO A 234 -5.41 -2.56 -3.46
C PRO A 234 -4.49 -2.95 -2.31
N GLU A 235 -3.40 -2.23 -2.14
CA GLU A 235 -2.45 -2.56 -1.08
C GLU A 235 -2.07 -1.35 -0.24
N LYS A 236 -1.11 -0.55 -0.69
CA LYS A 236 -0.73 0.69 0.00
C LYS A 236 -1.47 1.88 -0.59
N VAL A 237 -1.64 2.85 0.28
CA VAL A 237 -2.23 4.13 -0.09
C VAL A 237 -1.31 5.28 0.32
N LEU A 238 -1.45 6.39 -0.36
CA LEU A 238 -0.98 7.68 0.13
C LEU A 238 -2.03 8.18 1.12
N GLY A 239 -1.77 7.96 2.40
CA GLY A 239 -2.69 8.26 3.50
C GLY A 239 -2.21 9.46 4.30
N THR A 240 -3.17 10.24 4.80
CA THR A 240 -2.97 11.39 5.69
C THR A 240 -4.18 11.58 6.59
N THR A 241 -4.22 12.66 7.38
CA THR A 241 -5.42 13.05 8.15
C THR A 241 -6.36 13.91 7.32
N ALA A 242 -7.66 13.86 7.61
CA ALA A 242 -8.64 14.74 6.98
C ALA A 242 -8.30 16.23 7.22
N ALA A 243 -7.87 16.56 8.44
CA ALA A 243 -7.45 17.92 8.80
C ALA A 243 -6.29 18.44 7.94
N PHE A 244 -5.32 17.59 7.58
CA PHE A 244 -4.25 17.98 6.67
C PHE A 244 -4.80 18.39 5.30
N VAL A 245 -5.72 17.61 4.76
CA VAL A 245 -6.34 17.89 3.45
C VAL A 245 -7.17 19.16 3.47
N GLU A 246 -7.90 19.41 4.56
CA GLU A 246 -8.69 20.62 4.73
C GLU A 246 -7.83 21.88 4.86
N GLN A 247 -6.70 21.75 5.57
CA GLN A 247 -5.79 22.88 5.80
C GLN A 247 -4.88 23.14 4.58
N TYR A 248 -4.50 22.09 3.81
CA TYR A 248 -3.53 22.17 2.72
C TYR A 248 -4.03 21.49 1.43
N PRO A 249 -5.17 21.90 0.86
CA PRO A 249 -5.79 21.20 -0.28
C PRO A 249 -4.92 21.23 -1.55
N ASN A 250 -4.23 22.34 -1.84
CA ASN A 250 -3.34 22.42 -3.00
C ASN A 250 -2.10 21.56 -2.80
N THR A 251 -1.56 21.51 -1.57
CA THR A 251 -0.45 20.64 -1.22
C THR A 251 -0.85 19.16 -1.38
N ALA A 252 -2.03 18.77 -0.90
CA ALA A 252 -2.54 17.40 -1.03
C ALA A 252 -2.68 17.00 -2.51
N ARG A 253 -3.23 17.86 -3.35
CA ARG A 253 -3.34 17.67 -4.80
C ARG A 253 -1.98 17.54 -5.47
N ALA A 254 -1.05 18.45 -5.18
CA ALA A 254 0.31 18.45 -5.71
C ALA A 254 1.09 17.19 -5.32
N MET A 255 0.93 16.73 -4.07
CA MET A 255 1.54 15.50 -3.57
C MET A 255 1.03 14.27 -4.33
N VAL A 256 -0.28 14.15 -4.56
CA VAL A 256 -0.84 13.07 -5.38
C VAL A 256 -0.30 13.12 -6.80
N ALA A 257 -0.22 14.31 -7.41
CA ALA A 257 0.30 14.47 -8.77
C ALA A 257 1.77 14.02 -8.87
N ALA A 258 2.61 14.37 -7.90
CA ALA A 258 4.01 13.93 -7.84
C ALA A 258 4.14 12.41 -7.75
N VAL A 259 3.32 11.78 -6.90
CA VAL A 259 3.28 10.32 -6.74
C VAL A 259 2.75 9.63 -8.00
N LEU A 260 1.75 10.18 -8.69
CA LEU A 260 1.23 9.63 -9.95
C LEU A 260 2.28 9.67 -11.07
N ASP A 261 3.02 10.76 -11.22
CA ASP A 261 4.10 10.84 -12.20
C ASP A 261 5.23 9.84 -11.89
N ALA A 262 5.58 9.68 -10.61
CA ALA A 262 6.53 8.66 -10.18
C ALA A 262 6.01 7.24 -10.47
N SER A 263 4.76 6.96 -10.17
CA SER A 263 4.12 5.66 -10.43
C SER A 263 4.10 5.32 -11.92
N LYS A 264 3.80 6.31 -12.76
CA LYS A 264 3.86 6.18 -14.23
C LYS A 264 5.28 5.88 -14.73
N TYR A 265 6.29 6.55 -14.14
CA TYR A 265 7.70 6.26 -14.44
C TYR A 265 8.09 4.83 -14.07
N ILE A 266 7.67 4.35 -12.89
CA ILE A 266 7.98 3.01 -12.39
C ILE A 266 7.33 1.93 -13.27
N ASP A 267 6.11 2.15 -13.78
CA ASP A 267 5.41 1.13 -14.57
C ASP A 267 5.94 0.97 -16.01
N ASP A 268 6.79 1.87 -16.48
CA ASP A 268 7.60 1.61 -17.66
C ASP A 268 8.68 0.57 -17.30
N MET A 269 8.56 -0.63 -17.86
CA MET A 269 9.42 -1.77 -17.54
C MET A 269 10.92 -1.49 -17.69
N LYS A 270 11.32 -0.59 -18.60
CA LYS A 270 12.73 -0.20 -18.78
C LYS A 270 13.33 0.53 -17.59
N ASN A 271 12.49 1.14 -16.74
CA ASN A 271 12.92 1.90 -15.57
C ASN A 271 12.97 1.02 -14.29
N ARG A 272 12.35 -0.16 -14.29
CA ARG A 272 12.16 -0.95 -13.06
C ARG A 272 13.47 -1.42 -12.42
N SER A 273 14.48 -1.77 -13.23
CA SER A 273 15.81 -2.12 -12.69
C SER A 273 16.49 -0.92 -12.02
N GLU A 274 16.40 0.29 -12.62
CA GLU A 274 16.89 1.52 -11.96
C GLU A 274 16.17 1.77 -10.64
N VAL A 275 14.84 1.67 -10.65
CA VAL A 275 14.02 1.84 -9.44
C VAL A 275 14.40 0.83 -8.36
N ALA A 276 14.52 -0.45 -8.71
CA ALA A 276 14.97 -1.50 -7.80
C ALA A 276 16.34 -1.17 -7.20
N LYS A 277 17.27 -0.67 -8.01
CA LYS A 277 18.61 -0.24 -7.56
C LYS A 277 18.53 0.91 -6.55
N VAL A 278 17.71 1.91 -6.82
CA VAL A 278 17.53 3.05 -5.91
C VAL A 278 16.96 2.59 -4.58
N ILE A 279 15.85 1.84 -4.60
CA ILE A 279 15.17 1.47 -3.35
C ILE A 279 15.87 0.37 -2.57
N SER A 280 16.79 -0.42 -3.17
CA SER A 280 17.60 -1.40 -2.45
C SER A 280 18.59 -0.76 -1.47
N ALA A 281 18.92 0.52 -1.63
CA ALA A 281 19.87 1.23 -0.81
C ALA A 281 19.52 1.21 0.69
N LYS A 282 20.54 1.37 1.54
CA LYS A 282 20.40 1.39 3.03
C LYS A 282 19.40 2.44 3.52
N SER A 283 19.30 3.56 2.82
CA SER A 283 18.36 4.65 3.15
C SER A 283 16.90 4.25 2.96
N TYR A 284 16.60 3.23 2.16
CA TYR A 284 15.24 2.81 1.82
C TYR A 284 14.96 1.39 2.32
N VAL A 285 14.90 0.39 1.44
CA VAL A 285 14.52 -0.98 1.82
C VAL A 285 15.65 -1.69 2.56
N ASN A 286 16.89 -1.44 2.17
CA ASN A 286 18.09 -2.05 2.79
C ASN A 286 18.11 -3.58 2.66
N THR A 287 17.99 -4.06 1.43
CA THR A 287 18.11 -5.48 1.10
C THR A 287 18.81 -5.66 -0.24
N ASP A 288 19.15 -6.90 -0.58
CA ASP A 288 19.80 -7.20 -1.84
C ASP A 288 18.94 -6.80 -3.05
N PHE A 289 19.59 -6.27 -4.05
CA PHE A 289 19.00 -5.75 -5.27
C PHE A 289 18.13 -6.78 -6.00
N ASP A 290 18.66 -7.99 -6.20
CA ASP A 290 17.97 -9.02 -6.97
C ASP A 290 16.63 -9.46 -6.33
N SER A 291 16.53 -9.46 -4.99
CA SER A 291 15.27 -9.78 -4.30
C SER A 291 14.17 -8.78 -4.61
N ILE A 292 14.54 -7.54 -4.96
CA ILE A 292 13.60 -6.49 -5.36
C ILE A 292 13.36 -6.56 -6.88
N GLU A 293 14.43 -6.62 -7.68
CA GLU A 293 14.37 -6.53 -9.14
C GLU A 293 13.52 -7.63 -9.74
N ASP A 294 13.76 -8.89 -9.36
CA ASP A 294 13.03 -10.04 -9.89
C ASP A 294 11.52 -9.84 -9.75
N ARG A 295 11.05 -9.46 -8.58
CA ARG A 295 9.62 -9.22 -8.31
C ARG A 295 9.07 -8.02 -9.09
N MET A 296 9.85 -6.95 -9.22
CA MET A 296 9.47 -5.78 -10.01
C MET A 296 9.39 -6.10 -11.51
N LEU A 297 10.21 -7.01 -12.01
CA LEU A 297 10.19 -7.47 -13.39
C LEU A 297 9.16 -8.58 -13.64
N GLY A 298 8.42 -8.98 -12.62
CA GLY A 298 7.43 -10.06 -12.70
C GLY A 298 8.07 -11.46 -12.76
N GLN A 299 9.34 -11.60 -12.38
CA GLN A 299 10.04 -12.87 -12.31
C GLN A 299 9.85 -13.47 -10.92
N TYR A 300 9.12 -14.57 -10.87
CA TYR A 300 8.78 -15.23 -9.62
C TYR A 300 9.43 -16.59 -9.52
N ASP A 301 9.98 -16.87 -8.35
CA ASP A 301 10.39 -18.17 -7.87
C ASP A 301 9.64 -18.41 -6.54
N ASN A 302 8.95 -19.52 -6.40
CA ASN A 302 8.26 -19.83 -5.16
C ASN A 302 9.14 -20.54 -4.12
N GLY A 303 10.40 -20.84 -4.43
CA GLY A 303 11.28 -21.59 -3.53
C GLY A 303 10.90 -23.07 -3.35
N ASN A 304 9.96 -23.57 -4.17
CA ASN A 304 9.48 -24.94 -4.16
C ASN A 304 9.38 -25.54 -5.56
N GLY A 305 10.34 -25.18 -6.43
CA GLY A 305 10.49 -25.74 -7.78
C GLY A 305 9.67 -25.06 -8.87
N LYS A 306 8.79 -24.11 -8.56
CA LYS A 306 8.02 -23.36 -9.56
C LYS A 306 8.66 -22.00 -9.81
N LYS A 307 9.06 -21.73 -11.07
CA LYS A 307 9.47 -20.40 -11.56
C LYS A 307 8.56 -19.99 -12.70
N TRP A 308 8.14 -18.70 -12.71
CA TRP A 308 7.26 -18.18 -13.77
C TRP A 308 7.43 -16.68 -13.92
N LYS A 309 6.99 -16.17 -15.08
CA LYS A 309 6.77 -14.75 -15.28
C LYS A 309 5.31 -14.46 -15.00
N ASP A 310 5.04 -13.67 -13.96
CA ASP A 310 3.69 -13.35 -13.52
C ASP A 310 3.18 -12.12 -14.28
N PRO A 311 2.09 -12.20 -15.03
CA PRO A 311 1.49 -11.04 -15.68
C PRO A 311 0.82 -10.09 -14.68
N ASP A 312 0.50 -10.59 -13.48
CA ASP A 312 -0.16 -9.86 -12.41
C ASP A 312 0.84 -9.44 -11.29
N TYR A 313 2.09 -9.15 -11.69
CA TYR A 313 3.10 -8.62 -10.79
C TYR A 313 2.68 -7.29 -10.14
N MET A 314 3.50 -6.75 -9.23
CA MET A 314 3.26 -5.45 -8.58
C MET A 314 3.14 -4.32 -9.61
N LYS A 315 2.02 -3.62 -9.60
CA LYS A 315 1.69 -2.50 -10.50
C LYS A 315 1.60 -1.21 -9.70
N PHE A 316 2.10 -0.11 -10.27
CA PHE A 316 2.11 1.21 -9.64
C PHE A 316 1.19 2.21 -10.33
N TYR A 317 0.96 2.06 -11.63
CA TYR A 317 0.15 2.98 -12.42
C TYR A 317 -0.93 2.28 -13.24
N ASN A 318 -0.56 1.28 -14.05
CA ASN A 318 -1.46 0.49 -14.90
C ASN A 318 -2.48 1.38 -15.63
N ASN A 319 -1.98 2.33 -16.42
CA ASN A 319 -2.82 3.29 -17.16
C ASN A 319 -3.84 4.04 -16.27
N GLY A 320 -3.44 4.42 -15.05
CA GLY A 320 -4.27 5.15 -14.07
C GLY A 320 -5.19 4.29 -13.21
N MET A 321 -5.30 2.98 -13.49
CA MET A 321 -6.20 2.10 -12.75
C MET A 321 -5.74 1.79 -11.32
N VAL A 322 -4.45 1.89 -11.04
CA VAL A 322 -3.90 1.64 -9.69
C VAL A 322 -4.22 2.80 -8.75
N GLY A 323 -3.96 4.03 -9.19
CA GLY A 323 -4.01 5.21 -8.31
C GLY A 323 -5.40 5.58 -7.79
N PHE A 324 -6.46 5.18 -8.49
CA PHE A 324 -7.82 5.59 -8.14
C PHE A 324 -8.29 4.91 -6.84
N PRO A 325 -8.68 5.69 -5.80
CA PRO A 325 -9.12 5.14 -4.52
C PRO A 325 -10.59 4.68 -4.59
N TYR A 326 -10.84 3.49 -5.14
CA TYR A 326 -12.20 2.96 -5.27
C TYR A 326 -12.91 2.85 -3.92
N LEU A 327 -14.17 3.27 -3.86
CA LEU A 327 -14.97 3.15 -2.64
C LEU A 327 -15.17 1.69 -2.24
N SER A 328 -15.38 0.81 -3.24
CA SER A 328 -15.50 -0.64 -3.02
C SER A 328 -14.28 -1.24 -2.33
N ASP A 329 -13.08 -0.73 -2.60
CA ASP A 329 -11.86 -1.23 -1.97
C ASP A 329 -11.83 -0.91 -0.46
N GLY A 330 -12.11 0.34 -0.10
CA GLY A 330 -12.22 0.75 1.30
C GLY A 330 -13.33 0.00 2.04
N MET A 331 -14.50 -0.15 1.40
CA MET A 331 -15.62 -0.91 1.96
C MET A 331 -15.26 -2.37 2.19
N TRP A 332 -14.44 -2.99 1.32
CA TRP A 332 -14.00 -4.36 1.52
C TRP A 332 -13.19 -4.52 2.82
N PHE A 333 -12.26 -3.62 3.12
CA PHE A 333 -11.51 -3.66 4.39
C PHE A 333 -12.45 -3.54 5.59
N LEU A 334 -13.45 -2.69 5.54
CA LEU A 334 -14.45 -2.59 6.60
C LEU A 334 -15.25 -3.90 6.77
N THR A 335 -15.59 -4.60 5.67
CA THR A 335 -16.26 -5.90 5.76
C THR A 335 -15.37 -6.95 6.43
N GLN A 336 -14.07 -6.93 6.14
CA GLN A 336 -13.13 -7.84 6.80
C GLN A 336 -12.89 -7.46 8.26
N HIS A 337 -12.78 -6.17 8.60
CA HIS A 337 -12.72 -5.75 10.00
C HIS A 337 -13.96 -6.23 10.79
N LYS A 338 -15.15 -6.20 10.18
CA LYS A 338 -16.37 -6.76 10.79
C LYS A 338 -16.31 -8.29 10.86
N ARG A 339 -15.95 -8.95 9.78
CA ARG A 339 -15.84 -10.42 9.71
C ARG A 339 -14.93 -10.99 10.81
N TRP A 340 -13.83 -10.31 11.09
CA TRP A 340 -12.80 -10.73 12.04
C TRP A 340 -13.00 -10.18 13.47
N GLY A 341 -14.19 -9.65 13.77
CA GLY A 341 -14.52 -9.17 15.12
C GLY A 341 -13.79 -7.90 15.57
N LEU A 342 -13.05 -7.25 14.66
CA LEU A 342 -12.38 -5.98 14.95
C LEU A 342 -13.38 -4.81 15.07
N LEU A 343 -14.55 -4.93 14.44
CA LEU A 343 -15.71 -4.06 14.59
C LEU A 343 -16.83 -4.85 15.24
N LYS A 344 -17.39 -4.32 16.33
CA LYS A 344 -18.54 -4.90 17.01
C LYS A 344 -19.79 -4.84 16.14
N ASP A 345 -20.05 -3.70 15.53
CA ASP A 345 -21.24 -3.42 14.73
C ASP A 345 -20.87 -3.15 13.27
N HIS A 346 -21.83 -3.30 12.37
CA HIS A 346 -21.66 -2.89 10.98
C HIS A 346 -21.65 -1.36 10.89
N PRO A 347 -20.60 -0.76 10.31
CA PRO A 347 -20.62 0.68 10.05
C PRO A 347 -21.51 0.99 8.83
N ASP A 348 -21.79 2.27 8.59
CA ASP A 348 -22.23 2.70 7.28
C ASP A 348 -21.04 2.64 6.32
N TYR A 349 -20.89 1.51 5.65
CA TYR A 349 -19.75 1.18 4.79
C TYR A 349 -19.51 2.25 3.72
N LEU A 350 -20.58 2.68 3.05
CA LEU A 350 -20.46 3.63 1.94
C LEU A 350 -20.17 5.06 2.46
N ALA A 351 -20.82 5.47 3.53
CA ALA A 351 -20.58 6.80 4.11
C ALA A 351 -19.14 6.92 4.64
N VAL A 352 -18.64 5.88 5.32
CA VAL A 352 -17.25 5.86 5.79
C VAL A 352 -16.28 5.88 4.58
N ALA A 353 -16.51 5.06 3.55
CA ALA A 353 -15.65 5.06 2.37
C ALA A 353 -15.64 6.42 1.65
N LYS A 354 -16.78 7.05 1.48
CA LYS A 354 -16.91 8.40 0.89
C LYS A 354 -16.20 9.49 1.71
N LYS A 355 -16.20 9.34 3.04
CA LYS A 355 -15.50 10.28 3.93
C LYS A 355 -13.98 10.12 3.85
N VAL A 356 -13.51 8.89 3.78
CA VAL A 356 -12.06 8.55 3.84
C VAL A 356 -11.39 8.68 2.47
N ASN A 357 -12.00 8.16 1.40
CA ASN A 357 -11.40 8.16 0.07
C ASN A 357 -11.65 9.50 -0.63
N ARG A 358 -10.63 10.32 -0.71
CA ARG A 358 -10.69 11.68 -1.26
C ARG A 358 -10.59 11.64 -2.79
N ILE A 359 -11.63 11.07 -3.42
CA ILE A 359 -11.76 11.00 -4.89
C ILE A 359 -11.75 12.39 -5.52
N ASP A 360 -12.26 13.40 -4.81
CA ASP A 360 -12.23 14.81 -5.21
C ASP A 360 -10.79 15.32 -5.43
N ILE A 361 -9.89 15.08 -4.47
CA ILE A 361 -8.46 15.45 -4.56
C ILE A 361 -7.78 14.64 -5.66
N TYR A 362 -8.04 13.32 -5.71
CA TYR A 362 -7.48 12.46 -6.74
C TYR A 362 -7.82 12.93 -8.16
N LYS A 363 -9.09 13.24 -8.44
CA LYS A 363 -9.55 13.72 -9.75
C LYS A 363 -8.84 15.00 -10.19
N GLN A 364 -8.59 15.92 -9.27
CA GLN A 364 -7.85 17.14 -9.54
C GLN A 364 -6.38 16.82 -9.91
N ALA A 365 -5.70 15.99 -9.14
CA ALA A 365 -4.33 15.56 -9.43
C ALA A 365 -4.23 14.75 -10.73
N ALA A 366 -5.22 13.90 -11.01
CA ALA A 366 -5.30 13.14 -12.26
C ALA A 366 -5.40 14.07 -13.49
N ALA A 367 -6.13 15.18 -13.39
CA ALA A 367 -6.19 16.19 -14.44
C ALA A 367 -4.81 16.86 -14.67
N MET A 368 -4.07 17.17 -13.59
CA MET A 368 -2.72 17.76 -13.69
C MET A 368 -1.72 16.83 -14.39
N THR A 369 -1.84 15.51 -14.17
CA THR A 369 -0.93 14.50 -14.71
C THR A 369 -1.44 13.85 -16.00
N LYS A 370 -2.63 14.23 -16.47
CA LYS A 370 -3.33 13.59 -17.58
C LYS A 370 -3.53 12.08 -17.35
N THR A 371 -3.78 11.71 -16.10
CA THR A 371 -4.07 10.33 -15.71
C THR A 371 -5.52 9.99 -16.05
N PRO A 372 -5.79 8.89 -16.78
CA PRO A 372 -7.15 8.45 -17.04
C PRO A 372 -7.91 8.12 -15.76
N LEU A 373 -9.22 8.39 -15.77
CA LEU A 373 -10.11 8.06 -14.66
C LEU A 373 -10.98 6.84 -15.01
N PRO A 374 -11.31 5.98 -14.04
CA PRO A 374 -12.27 4.91 -14.27
C PRO A 374 -13.68 5.48 -14.47
N LYS A 375 -14.56 4.66 -15.10
CA LYS A 375 -15.96 5.04 -15.35
C LYS A 375 -16.83 5.00 -14.09
N SER A 376 -16.38 4.34 -13.02
CA SER A 376 -17.13 4.16 -11.77
C SER A 376 -16.22 4.29 -10.58
N ASP A 377 -16.76 4.80 -9.47
CA ASP A 377 -16.08 4.84 -8.16
C ASP A 377 -16.11 3.47 -7.45
N MET A 378 -16.76 2.47 -8.06
CA MET A 378 -16.85 1.09 -7.59
C MET A 378 -16.25 0.13 -8.61
N ARG A 379 -15.67 -0.97 -8.14
CA ARG A 379 -15.21 -2.06 -8.99
C ARG A 379 -15.64 -3.42 -8.44
N THR A 380 -15.72 -4.41 -9.33
CA THR A 380 -16.02 -5.81 -8.99
C THR A 380 -14.76 -6.64 -9.01
N SER A 381 -14.62 -7.53 -8.04
CA SER A 381 -13.46 -8.41 -7.89
C SER A 381 -13.92 -9.81 -7.49
N LYS A 382 -13.16 -10.83 -7.90
CA LYS A 382 -13.37 -12.23 -7.49
C LYS A 382 -12.16 -12.69 -6.69
N LEU A 383 -12.39 -13.29 -5.53
CA LEU A 383 -11.35 -13.75 -4.62
C LEU A 383 -11.07 -15.26 -4.81
N ILE A 384 -10.04 -15.75 -4.14
CA ILE A 384 -9.51 -17.12 -4.28
C ILE A 384 -10.55 -18.22 -4.03
N ASP A 385 -11.51 -17.98 -3.16
CA ASP A 385 -12.62 -18.89 -2.83
C ASP A 385 -13.80 -18.80 -3.80
N GLY A 386 -13.67 -17.98 -4.84
CA GLY A 386 -14.71 -17.74 -5.86
C GLY A 386 -15.75 -16.71 -5.45
N VAL A 387 -15.69 -16.18 -4.23
CA VAL A 387 -16.62 -15.14 -3.77
C VAL A 387 -16.37 -13.85 -4.54
N VAL A 388 -17.47 -13.23 -4.98
CA VAL A 388 -17.44 -11.95 -5.71
C VAL A 388 -17.74 -10.81 -4.76
N TRP A 389 -16.91 -9.78 -4.83
CA TRP A 389 -17.09 -8.50 -4.16
C TRP A 389 -17.39 -7.40 -5.17
N ASP A 390 -18.55 -6.76 -5.06
CA ASP A 390 -18.99 -5.66 -5.93
C ASP A 390 -19.41 -4.38 -5.18
N GLY A 391 -19.29 -4.39 -3.86
CA GLY A 391 -19.64 -3.25 -2.99
C GLY A 391 -21.13 -3.04 -2.74
N LYS A 392 -22.04 -3.81 -3.33
CA LYS A 392 -23.49 -3.54 -3.25
C LYS A 392 -24.11 -3.90 -1.90
N ASN A 393 -23.72 -5.05 -1.33
CA ASN A 393 -24.31 -5.58 -0.09
C ASN A 393 -23.24 -5.90 0.95
N PRO A 394 -22.54 -4.89 1.51
CA PRO A 394 -21.39 -5.11 2.37
C PRO A 394 -21.72 -5.86 3.68
N LYS A 395 -22.92 -5.63 4.24
CA LYS A 395 -23.38 -6.35 5.43
C LYS A 395 -23.55 -7.84 5.13
N ALA A 396 -24.32 -8.19 4.13
CA ALA A 396 -24.54 -9.59 3.73
C ALA A 396 -23.22 -10.26 3.32
N TYR A 397 -22.30 -9.54 2.67
CA TYR A 397 -20.97 -10.03 2.34
C TYR A 397 -20.18 -10.39 3.60
N ALA A 398 -20.09 -9.49 4.59
CA ALA A 398 -19.36 -9.75 5.83
C ALA A 398 -19.95 -10.94 6.63
N ASP A 399 -21.29 -11.03 6.68
CA ASP A 399 -22.01 -12.06 7.45
C ASP A 399 -22.03 -13.43 6.75
N GLY A 400 -21.84 -13.47 5.43
CA GLY A 400 -21.98 -14.66 4.59
C GLY A 400 -20.87 -15.72 4.73
N PHE A 401 -19.75 -15.38 5.36
CA PHE A 401 -18.63 -16.30 5.52
C PHE A 401 -18.88 -17.33 6.64
N LYS A 402 -18.49 -18.59 6.41
CA LYS A 402 -18.58 -19.67 7.41
C LYS A 402 -17.60 -19.47 8.56
N ILE A 403 -16.35 -19.05 8.24
CA ILE A 403 -15.31 -18.75 9.24
C ILE A 403 -15.29 -17.22 9.42
N LYS A 404 -15.66 -16.81 10.61
CA LYS A 404 -15.71 -15.43 11.10
C LYS A 404 -15.64 -15.42 12.62
N ALA A 405 -15.24 -14.30 13.22
CA ALA A 405 -15.25 -14.10 14.68
C ALA A 405 -16.66 -13.84 15.22
#